data_3d294990c0940a4e9051962933b3d6ca
#
_entry.id   3d294990c0940a4e9051962933b3d6ca
#
_cell.length_a   1.000
_cell.length_b   1.000
_cell.length_c   1.000
_cell.angle_alpha   90.00
_cell.angle_beta   90.00
_cell.angle_gamma   90.00
#
_symmetry.space_group_name_H-M   'P 1'
#
loop_
_entity.id
_entity.type
_entity.pdbx_description
1 polymer ?
#
loop_
_entity_poly.entity_id
_entity_poly.type
_entity_poly.pdbx_seq_one_letter_code
_entity_poly.pdbx_strand_id
1 'polypeptide(L)'
;MFGKQGIRCARKGDERNIKIIVNRVNSERNIKSIGICSPSYPGTFHYQKRYKRGVEFLQNKGFTIVEGNLTGKEGYRGEISGGVQDRAEELNQLIPRVDVIMTSIGGYNSNSVLKYIDYDLFKQKSPIFIGYSDTTALALALYKKTGCITYLSQSVISNFGEFEPFNELNYFYFDFMLQSKCETLMVQIPDVWTDEWINWETYERTKKTNKNEWIIFNKGEFNGTLIGGNIDTIVGIIGTEYMPKITEDTILLLEDVYTDLGRLYRNFTTLALHGIFDKIGGLIISKFETIGENSDVINDIINEFVGHRKIPILLNFDCGHTHPSCLMPIGGKITLSLS
;
A
#
# COMPACT_ATOMS: atom_id res chain seq x y z
N MET A 1 -27.58 -4.67 2.62
CA MET A 1 -27.50 -3.18 2.72
C MET A 1 -26.30 -2.88 3.58
N PHE A 2 -25.12 -2.68 2.98
CA PHE A 2 -23.98 -2.16 3.72
C PHE A 2 -24.26 -0.68 3.96
N GLY A 3 -24.37 -0.28 5.25
CA GLY A 3 -24.71 1.08 5.62
C GLY A 3 -23.72 2.05 4.98
N LYS A 4 -24.21 3.19 4.48
CA LYS A 4 -23.41 4.34 4.09
C LYS A 4 -22.59 4.77 5.30
N GLN A 5 -21.40 4.19 5.50
CA GLN A 5 -20.42 4.74 6.41
C GLN A 5 -19.98 6.06 5.80
N GLY A 6 -20.58 7.16 6.29
CA GLY A 6 -20.26 8.49 5.81
C GLY A 6 -18.79 8.80 6.12
N ILE A 7 -18.11 9.43 5.17
CA ILE A 7 -16.80 10.03 5.36
C ILE A 7 -16.83 10.85 6.65
N ARG A 8 -16.03 10.46 7.65
CA ARG A 8 -15.96 11.19 8.92
C ARG A 8 -14.61 11.91 9.01
N CYS A 9 -14.69 13.24 8.96
CA CYS A 9 -13.56 14.05 9.44
C CYS A 9 -13.27 13.70 10.90
N ALA A 10 -12.01 13.73 11.30
CA ALA A 10 -11.63 13.52 12.69
C ALA A 10 -12.34 14.56 13.59
N ARG A 11 -13.09 14.10 14.58
CA ARG A 11 -13.77 14.97 15.54
C ARG A 11 -13.01 14.98 16.86
N LYS A 12 -12.90 16.15 17.50
CA LYS A 12 -12.45 16.24 18.88
C LYS A 12 -13.44 15.46 19.76
N GLY A 13 -12.95 14.52 20.59
CA GLY A 13 -13.78 13.75 21.53
C GLY A 13 -14.20 12.36 21.02
N ASP A 14 -13.60 11.83 19.96
CA ASP A 14 -13.81 10.43 19.59
C ASP A 14 -13.15 9.51 20.64
N GLU A 15 -13.95 8.65 21.27
CA GLU A 15 -13.54 7.78 22.39
C GLU A 15 -12.97 6.42 21.95
N ARG A 16 -12.72 6.22 20.64
CA ARG A 16 -12.15 4.96 20.16
C ARG A 16 -10.74 4.75 20.69
N ASN A 17 -10.42 3.53 21.11
CA ASN A 17 -9.10 3.15 21.63
C ASN A 17 -8.01 3.12 20.57
N ILE A 18 -8.37 3.03 19.28
CA ILE A 18 -7.44 3.02 18.14
C ILE A 18 -7.78 4.15 17.20
N LYS A 19 -6.83 5.06 17.01
CA LYS A 19 -6.95 6.18 16.06
C LYS A 19 -5.71 6.27 15.19
N ILE A 20 -5.92 6.21 13.89
CA ILE A 20 -4.92 6.58 12.88
C ILE A 20 -5.46 7.82 12.18
N ILE A 21 -4.82 8.96 12.45
CA ILE A 21 -5.23 10.25 11.93
C ILE A 21 -4.22 10.68 10.88
N VAL A 22 -4.69 10.92 9.66
CA VAL A 22 -3.87 11.37 8.52
C VAL A 22 -4.08 12.86 8.31
N ASN A 23 -3.00 13.64 8.37
CA ASN A 23 -3.00 15.05 8.02
C ASN A 23 -2.74 15.20 6.52
N ARG A 24 -3.71 15.70 5.77
CA ARG A 24 -3.60 15.86 4.31
C ARG A 24 -2.86 17.13 3.94
N VAL A 25 -1.92 17.01 3.04
CA VAL A 25 -1.12 18.16 2.57
C VAL A 25 -1.80 18.90 1.41
N ASN A 26 -2.72 18.27 0.68
CA ASN A 26 -3.45 18.89 -0.45
C ASN A 26 -4.88 18.37 -0.52
N SER A 27 -5.84 19.16 -0.05
CA SER A 27 -7.25 18.78 0.06
C SER A 27 -8.09 18.93 -1.22
N GLU A 28 -7.58 19.55 -2.29
CA GLU A 28 -8.39 19.95 -3.45
C GLU A 28 -7.87 19.45 -4.80
N ARG A 29 -7.53 18.16 -4.91
CA ARG A 29 -7.25 17.58 -6.23
C ARG A 29 -8.55 17.02 -6.84
N ASN A 30 -8.94 17.55 -7.99
CA ASN A 30 -10.01 16.97 -8.81
C ASN A 30 -9.41 15.87 -9.69
N ILE A 31 -9.42 14.63 -9.20
CA ILE A 31 -8.87 13.47 -9.91
C ILE A 31 -9.85 13.03 -10.98
N LYS A 32 -9.41 13.00 -12.23
CA LYS A 32 -10.22 12.60 -13.39
C LYS A 32 -9.61 11.45 -14.18
N SER A 33 -8.29 11.28 -14.09
CA SER A 33 -7.56 10.33 -14.92
C SER A 33 -6.64 9.45 -14.10
N ILE A 34 -6.60 8.14 -14.43
CA ILE A 34 -5.73 7.14 -13.83
C ILE A 34 -4.91 6.50 -14.94
N GLY A 35 -3.60 6.62 -14.86
CA GLY A 35 -2.65 5.89 -15.68
C GLY A 35 -2.31 4.54 -15.05
N ILE A 36 -2.33 3.48 -15.83
CA ILE A 36 -1.99 2.13 -15.36
C ILE A 36 -0.64 1.73 -15.92
N CYS A 37 0.31 1.40 -15.04
CA CYS A 37 1.62 0.89 -15.41
C CYS A 37 1.87 -0.52 -14.85
N SER A 38 2.75 -1.26 -15.52
CA SER A 38 3.15 -2.61 -15.15
C SER A 38 4.67 -2.69 -14.89
N PRO A 39 5.17 -2.08 -13.78
CA PRO A 39 6.61 -1.95 -13.55
C PRO A 39 7.28 -3.23 -13.05
N SER A 40 6.52 -4.30 -12.82
CA SER A 40 6.99 -5.55 -12.24
C SER A 40 6.43 -6.78 -12.98
N TYR A 41 5.39 -7.43 -12.44
CA TYR A 41 4.79 -8.64 -13.02
C TYR A 41 3.83 -8.30 -14.17
N PRO A 42 3.79 -9.11 -15.26
CA PRO A 42 2.87 -8.88 -16.40
C PRO A 42 1.42 -9.33 -16.10
N GLY A 43 0.87 -8.83 -14.99
CA GLY A 43 -0.45 -9.24 -14.50
C GLY A 43 -1.59 -8.93 -15.47
N THR A 44 -1.47 -7.88 -16.27
CA THR A 44 -2.47 -7.52 -17.29
C THR A 44 -2.57 -8.54 -18.42
N PHE A 45 -1.51 -9.36 -18.63
CA PHE A 45 -1.51 -10.49 -19.56
C PHE A 45 -2.06 -11.74 -18.87
N HIS A 46 -1.62 -12.06 -17.65
CA HIS A 46 -1.97 -13.30 -16.96
C HIS A 46 -3.37 -13.26 -16.33
N TYR A 47 -3.84 -12.11 -15.90
CA TYR A 47 -5.12 -11.94 -15.17
C TYR A 47 -6.06 -11.00 -15.93
N GLN A 48 -6.32 -11.29 -17.20
CA GLN A 48 -7.05 -10.42 -18.12
C GLN A 48 -8.48 -10.14 -17.68
N LYS A 49 -9.19 -11.16 -17.19
CA LYS A 49 -10.59 -10.99 -16.73
C LYS A 49 -10.66 -10.04 -15.54
N ARG A 50 -9.77 -10.26 -14.57
CA ARG A 50 -9.72 -9.47 -13.36
C ARG A 50 -9.24 -8.04 -13.65
N TYR A 51 -8.27 -7.88 -14.53
CA TYR A 51 -7.81 -6.58 -15.01
C TYR A 51 -8.94 -5.78 -15.66
N LYS A 52 -9.65 -6.37 -16.62
CA LYS A 52 -10.80 -5.73 -17.28
C LYS A 52 -11.87 -5.32 -16.30
N ARG A 53 -12.23 -6.18 -15.36
CA ARG A 53 -13.19 -5.85 -14.28
C ARG A 53 -12.75 -4.64 -13.47
N GLY A 54 -11.46 -4.56 -13.08
CA GLY A 54 -10.92 -3.41 -12.36
C GLY A 54 -10.95 -2.11 -13.16
N VAL A 55 -10.62 -2.18 -14.45
CA VAL A 55 -10.71 -1.03 -15.36
C VAL A 55 -12.15 -0.56 -15.52
N GLU A 56 -13.09 -1.47 -15.81
CA GLU A 56 -14.52 -1.16 -15.95
C GLU A 56 -15.10 -0.58 -14.64
N PHE A 57 -14.69 -1.12 -13.49
CA PHE A 57 -15.10 -0.60 -12.21
C PHE A 57 -14.66 0.85 -12.02
N LEU A 58 -13.38 1.18 -12.27
CA LEU A 58 -12.86 2.55 -12.16
C LEU A 58 -13.50 3.50 -13.20
N GLN A 59 -13.75 3.04 -14.42
CA GLN A 59 -14.47 3.81 -15.43
C GLN A 59 -15.91 4.12 -15.00
N ASN A 60 -16.60 3.16 -14.40
CA ASN A 60 -17.95 3.35 -13.84
C ASN A 60 -17.98 4.32 -12.65
N LYS A 61 -16.84 4.51 -11.95
CA LYS A 61 -16.65 5.56 -10.94
C LYS A 61 -16.36 6.95 -11.55
N GLY A 62 -16.24 7.04 -12.88
CA GLY A 62 -16.07 8.30 -13.62
C GLY A 62 -14.63 8.65 -13.99
N PHE A 63 -13.67 7.72 -13.82
CA PHE A 63 -12.29 7.98 -14.21
C PHE A 63 -12.01 7.66 -15.66
N THR A 64 -11.21 8.52 -16.32
CA THR A 64 -10.57 8.20 -17.60
C THR A 64 -9.36 7.33 -17.35
N ILE A 65 -9.32 6.15 -17.96
CA ILE A 65 -8.19 5.22 -17.83
C ILE A 65 -7.24 5.41 -19.02
N VAL A 66 -5.95 5.55 -18.70
CA VAL A 66 -4.84 5.62 -19.66
C VAL A 66 -3.94 4.41 -19.43
N GLU A 67 -4.04 3.45 -20.33
CA GLU A 67 -3.21 2.24 -20.24
C GLU A 67 -1.77 2.53 -20.68
N GLY A 68 -0.82 1.94 -19.97
CA GLY A 68 0.58 1.95 -20.34
C GLY A 68 0.90 1.03 -21.51
N ASN A 69 2.07 1.21 -22.11
CA ASN A 69 2.49 0.51 -23.32
C ASN A 69 2.72 -1.00 -23.12
N LEU A 70 2.87 -1.46 -21.87
CA LEU A 70 3.08 -2.88 -21.54
C LEU A 70 1.78 -3.63 -21.20
N THR A 71 0.65 -2.94 -21.17
CA THR A 71 -0.66 -3.55 -20.93
C THR A 71 -0.95 -4.66 -21.93
N GLY A 72 -1.32 -5.84 -21.41
CA GLY A 72 -1.66 -7.02 -22.22
C GLY A 72 -0.48 -7.75 -22.86
N LYS A 73 0.76 -7.32 -22.60
CA LYS A 73 1.96 -8.00 -23.10
C LYS A 73 2.43 -9.08 -22.13
N GLU A 74 2.86 -10.24 -22.66
CA GLU A 74 3.38 -11.36 -21.88
C GLU A 74 4.63 -11.00 -21.08
N GLY A 75 5.41 -10.04 -21.60
CA GLY A 75 6.65 -9.66 -20.98
C GLY A 75 7.78 -10.66 -21.19
N TYR A 76 8.80 -10.59 -20.31
CA TYR A 76 9.99 -11.43 -20.40
C TYR A 76 9.80 -12.70 -19.57
N ARG A 77 9.78 -13.85 -20.23
CA ARG A 77 9.60 -15.19 -19.61
C ARG A 77 8.32 -15.32 -18.75
N GLY A 78 7.30 -14.50 -19.02
CA GLY A 78 6.06 -14.53 -18.23
C GLY A 78 6.15 -13.97 -16.81
N GLU A 79 7.33 -13.49 -16.37
CA GLU A 79 7.59 -13.07 -14.97
C GLU A 79 7.89 -11.57 -14.83
N ILE A 80 8.37 -10.94 -15.90
CA ILE A 80 8.78 -9.54 -15.91
C ILE A 80 8.07 -8.84 -17.07
N SER A 81 7.34 -7.78 -16.81
CA SER A 81 6.45 -7.11 -17.79
C SER A 81 7.17 -6.63 -19.06
N GLY A 82 8.49 -6.42 -19.02
CA GLY A 82 9.29 -5.98 -20.15
C GLY A 82 10.73 -5.70 -19.77
N GLY A 83 11.54 -5.20 -20.68
CA GLY A 83 12.87 -4.71 -20.39
C GLY A 83 12.85 -3.63 -19.31
N VAL A 84 13.95 -3.45 -18.58
CA VAL A 84 14.02 -2.48 -17.49
C VAL A 84 13.75 -1.06 -17.98
N GLN A 85 14.24 -0.72 -19.16
CA GLN A 85 14.02 0.59 -19.77
C GLN A 85 12.57 0.76 -20.24
N ASP A 86 11.98 -0.27 -20.85
CA ASP A 86 10.58 -0.22 -21.30
C ASP A 86 9.62 0.02 -20.14
N ARG A 87 9.86 -0.62 -18.98
CA ARG A 87 9.04 -0.46 -17.78
C ARG A 87 9.20 0.93 -17.16
N ALA A 88 10.42 1.47 -17.13
CA ALA A 88 10.67 2.82 -16.68
C ALA A 88 10.07 3.86 -17.62
N GLU A 89 10.21 3.66 -18.93
CA GLU A 89 9.67 4.54 -19.97
C GLU A 89 8.13 4.58 -19.91
N GLU A 90 7.46 3.43 -19.70
CA GLU A 90 6.02 3.38 -19.50
C GLU A 90 5.58 4.31 -18.36
N LEU A 91 6.25 4.24 -17.21
CA LEU A 91 5.95 5.10 -16.06
C LEU A 91 6.25 6.56 -16.39
N ASN A 92 7.42 6.87 -16.97
CA ASN A 92 7.82 8.23 -17.31
C ASN A 92 6.86 8.90 -18.30
N GLN A 93 6.31 8.15 -19.27
CA GLN A 93 5.32 8.65 -20.22
C GLN A 93 3.96 8.96 -19.57
N LEU A 94 3.59 8.26 -18.51
CA LEU A 94 2.33 8.51 -17.78
C LEU A 94 2.42 9.77 -16.90
N ILE A 95 3.59 10.11 -16.37
CA ILE A 95 3.79 11.24 -15.44
C ILE A 95 3.12 12.55 -15.92
N PRO A 96 3.31 13.02 -17.17
CA PRO A 96 2.71 14.29 -17.61
C PRO A 96 1.25 14.17 -18.08
N ARG A 97 0.67 12.98 -18.11
CA ARG A 97 -0.58 12.69 -18.81
C ARG A 97 -1.79 12.43 -17.90
N VAL A 98 -1.55 12.11 -16.63
CA VAL A 98 -2.62 11.64 -15.73
C VAL A 98 -2.51 12.26 -14.34
N ASP A 99 -3.62 12.27 -13.61
CA ASP A 99 -3.67 12.75 -12.23
C ASP A 99 -3.14 11.72 -11.23
N VAL A 100 -3.40 10.43 -11.52
CA VAL A 100 -2.98 9.30 -10.70
C VAL A 100 -2.25 8.29 -11.58
N ILE A 101 -1.11 7.78 -11.13
CA ILE A 101 -0.44 6.60 -11.67
C ILE A 101 -0.67 5.47 -10.68
N MET A 102 -1.30 4.39 -11.14
CA MET A 102 -1.57 3.21 -10.34
C MET A 102 -0.90 1.99 -11.00
N THR A 103 -0.28 1.15 -10.18
CA THR A 103 0.31 -0.09 -10.70
C THR A 103 -0.76 -1.12 -11.00
N SER A 104 -0.57 -1.89 -12.08
CA SER A 104 -1.49 -2.98 -12.42
C SER A 104 -1.53 -4.05 -11.34
N ILE A 105 -0.35 -4.41 -10.84
CA ILE A 105 -0.09 -5.34 -9.73
C ILE A 105 1.36 -5.17 -9.23
N GLY A 106 1.74 -5.90 -8.17
CA GLY A 106 3.11 -6.05 -7.71
C GLY A 106 3.96 -7.03 -8.54
N GLY A 107 4.78 -7.81 -7.87
CA GLY A 107 5.72 -8.80 -8.43
C GLY A 107 6.98 -8.91 -7.57
N TYR A 108 8.19 -8.91 -8.20
CA TYR A 108 9.45 -9.10 -7.48
C TYR A 108 10.63 -8.26 -7.99
N ASN A 109 10.42 -7.37 -8.97
CA ASN A 109 11.54 -6.78 -9.71
C ASN A 109 11.38 -5.30 -10.05
N SER A 110 10.45 -4.59 -9.41
CA SER A 110 10.25 -3.15 -9.63
C SER A 110 11.43 -2.30 -9.17
N ASN A 111 12.25 -2.80 -8.24
CA ASN A 111 13.47 -2.11 -7.80
C ASN A 111 14.48 -1.90 -8.94
N SER A 112 14.45 -2.72 -9.98
CA SER A 112 15.38 -2.60 -11.12
C SER A 112 15.14 -1.36 -11.98
N VAL A 113 13.93 -0.78 -11.98
CA VAL A 113 13.61 0.41 -12.78
C VAL A 113 13.98 1.73 -12.10
N LEU A 114 14.29 1.72 -10.79
CA LEU A 114 14.49 2.92 -9.97
C LEU A 114 15.53 3.89 -10.56
N LYS A 115 16.58 3.36 -11.17
CA LYS A 115 17.64 4.16 -11.80
C LYS A 115 17.18 4.95 -13.04
N TYR A 116 16.08 4.54 -13.66
CA TYR A 116 15.64 5.04 -14.97
C TYR A 116 14.37 5.89 -14.89
N ILE A 117 13.86 6.14 -13.66
CA ILE A 117 12.72 7.01 -13.43
C ILE A 117 13.14 8.48 -13.57
N ASP A 118 12.31 9.26 -14.24
CA ASP A 118 12.48 10.71 -14.34
C ASP A 118 11.89 11.39 -13.08
N TYR A 119 12.71 11.45 -12.01
CA TYR A 119 12.31 12.04 -10.74
C TYR A 119 12.07 13.55 -10.84
N ASP A 120 12.77 14.25 -11.72
CA ASP A 120 12.60 15.69 -11.91
C ASP A 120 11.25 15.99 -12.57
N LEU A 121 10.90 15.24 -13.61
CA LEU A 121 9.59 15.32 -14.24
C LEU A 121 8.47 14.94 -13.24
N PHE A 122 8.68 13.88 -12.45
CA PHE A 122 7.71 13.47 -11.43
C PHE A 122 7.50 14.58 -10.39
N LYS A 123 8.57 15.20 -9.90
CA LYS A 123 8.50 16.31 -8.96
C LYS A 123 7.78 17.52 -9.55
N GLN A 124 8.06 17.84 -10.81
CA GLN A 124 7.45 18.97 -11.52
C GLN A 124 5.93 18.78 -11.74
N LYS A 125 5.52 17.60 -12.20
CA LYS A 125 4.12 17.28 -12.50
C LYS A 125 3.35 16.82 -11.27
N SER A 126 4.04 16.15 -10.34
CA SER A 126 3.53 15.69 -9.07
C SER A 126 2.22 14.87 -9.18
N PRO A 127 2.11 13.89 -10.10
CA PRO A 127 0.94 13.01 -10.09
C PRO A 127 0.89 12.23 -8.78
N ILE A 128 -0.28 11.73 -8.41
CA ILE A 128 -0.41 10.80 -7.29
C ILE A 128 0.10 9.44 -7.75
N PHE A 129 1.07 8.85 -7.04
CA PHE A 129 1.51 7.48 -7.28
C PHE A 129 0.89 6.53 -6.26
N ILE A 130 0.30 5.43 -6.73
CA ILE A 130 -0.26 4.37 -5.90
C ILE A 130 0.45 3.07 -6.23
N GLY A 131 1.18 2.53 -5.24
CA GLY A 131 1.90 1.27 -5.32
C GLY A 131 1.24 0.15 -4.53
N TYR A 132 1.66 -1.08 -4.80
CA TYR A 132 1.19 -2.29 -4.16
C TYR A 132 2.30 -3.34 -4.10
N SER A 133 2.44 -4.05 -2.96
CA SER A 133 3.41 -5.15 -2.87
C SER A 133 4.83 -4.72 -3.27
N ASP A 134 5.47 -5.41 -4.22
CA ASP A 134 6.79 -5.11 -4.75
C ASP A 134 6.96 -3.65 -5.21
N THR A 135 5.90 -2.99 -5.69
CA THR A 135 5.99 -1.58 -6.09
C THR A 135 6.09 -0.60 -4.92
N THR A 136 6.20 -1.10 -3.69
CA THR A 136 6.71 -0.37 -2.52
C THR A 136 8.07 0.27 -2.84
N ALA A 137 8.93 -0.40 -3.61
CA ALA A 137 10.22 0.17 -4.02
C ALA A 137 10.06 1.49 -4.78
N LEU A 138 9.10 1.55 -5.71
CA LEU A 138 8.79 2.78 -6.45
C LEU A 138 8.19 3.86 -5.54
N ALA A 139 7.23 3.50 -4.69
CA ALA A 139 6.60 4.46 -3.78
C ALA A 139 7.63 5.12 -2.85
N LEU A 140 8.51 4.33 -2.26
CA LEU A 140 9.58 4.81 -1.38
C LEU A 140 10.61 5.66 -2.13
N ALA A 141 11.04 5.22 -3.33
CA ALA A 141 12.02 5.94 -4.15
C ALA A 141 11.48 7.28 -4.64
N LEU A 142 10.24 7.33 -5.12
CA LEU A 142 9.59 8.56 -5.55
C LEU A 142 9.48 9.55 -4.39
N TYR A 143 9.02 9.11 -3.23
CA TYR A 143 9.02 9.96 -2.04
C TYR A 143 10.43 10.43 -1.67
N LYS A 144 11.41 9.53 -1.60
CA LYS A 144 12.80 9.84 -1.23
C LYS A 144 13.45 10.87 -2.14
N LYS A 145 13.25 10.73 -3.46
CA LYS A 145 13.91 11.56 -4.46
C LYS A 145 13.21 12.90 -4.70
N THR A 146 11.89 12.96 -4.52
CA THR A 146 11.08 14.12 -4.90
C THR A 146 10.46 14.88 -3.73
N GLY A 147 10.28 14.21 -2.58
CA GLY A 147 9.49 14.71 -1.46
C GLY A 147 7.97 14.63 -1.68
N CYS A 148 7.52 14.14 -2.84
CA CYS A 148 6.09 13.98 -3.11
C CYS A 148 5.54 12.79 -2.32
N ILE A 149 4.41 12.98 -1.64
CA ILE A 149 3.70 11.90 -0.96
C ILE A 149 3.22 10.90 -2.01
N THR A 150 3.52 9.62 -1.78
CA THR A 150 3.03 8.49 -2.56
C THR A 150 2.07 7.67 -1.71
N TYR A 151 1.35 6.74 -2.31
CA TYR A 151 0.38 5.94 -1.59
C TYR A 151 0.63 4.46 -1.80
N LEU A 152 0.31 3.66 -0.80
CA LEU A 152 0.47 2.21 -0.84
C LEU A 152 -0.82 1.47 -0.57
N SER A 153 -0.84 0.25 -1.07
CA SER A 153 -1.76 -0.83 -0.72
C SER A 153 -2.90 -1.09 -1.71
N GLN A 154 -2.94 -0.39 -2.85
CA GLN A 154 -3.95 -0.69 -3.86
C GLN A 154 -3.35 -0.83 -5.26
N SER A 155 -3.91 -1.74 -6.03
CA SER A 155 -3.63 -1.94 -7.46
C SER A 155 -4.90 -2.27 -8.24
N VAL A 156 -4.83 -2.14 -9.56
CA VAL A 156 -6.00 -2.39 -10.42
C VAL A 156 -6.49 -3.83 -10.29
N ILE A 157 -5.58 -4.80 -10.41
CA ILE A 157 -5.92 -6.22 -10.45
C ILE A 157 -6.31 -6.74 -9.08
N SER A 158 -5.51 -6.46 -8.04
CA SER A 158 -5.75 -7.02 -6.71
C SER A 158 -7.00 -6.44 -6.05
N ASN A 159 -7.18 -5.11 -6.13
CA ASN A 159 -8.19 -4.42 -5.34
C ASN A 159 -9.45 -4.09 -6.12
N PHE A 160 -9.32 -3.43 -7.27
CA PHE A 160 -10.47 -3.02 -8.07
C PHE A 160 -11.01 -4.14 -8.97
N GLY A 161 -10.19 -5.16 -9.26
CA GLY A 161 -10.62 -6.39 -9.92
C GLY A 161 -11.38 -7.36 -9.02
N GLU A 162 -11.54 -7.10 -7.72
CA GLU A 162 -12.37 -7.90 -6.81
C GLU A 162 -13.87 -7.77 -7.13
N PHE A 163 -14.65 -8.71 -6.59
CA PHE A 163 -16.12 -8.61 -6.56
C PHE A 163 -16.57 -7.84 -5.32
N GLU A 164 -17.82 -7.36 -5.38
CA GLU A 164 -18.46 -6.79 -4.19
C GLU A 164 -18.47 -7.81 -3.01
N PRO A 165 -18.23 -7.35 -1.77
CA PRO A 165 -18.15 -5.94 -1.38
C PRO A 165 -16.72 -5.35 -1.45
N PHE A 166 -15.70 -6.14 -1.82
CA PHE A 166 -14.31 -5.75 -1.63
C PHE A 166 -13.83 -4.67 -2.59
N ASN A 167 -14.26 -4.67 -3.85
CA ASN A 167 -13.97 -3.57 -4.79
C ASN A 167 -14.54 -2.23 -4.28
N GLU A 168 -15.78 -2.23 -3.78
CA GLU A 168 -16.42 -1.04 -3.22
C GLU A 168 -15.76 -0.57 -1.91
N LEU A 169 -15.35 -1.49 -1.03
CA LEU A 169 -14.62 -1.15 0.18
C LEU A 169 -13.21 -0.61 -0.13
N ASN A 170 -12.50 -1.18 -1.09
CA ASN A 170 -11.23 -0.65 -1.55
C ASN A 170 -11.41 0.76 -2.15
N TYR A 171 -12.47 0.96 -2.95
CA TYR A 171 -12.78 2.26 -3.51
C TYR A 171 -13.16 3.28 -2.43
N PHE A 172 -13.86 2.87 -1.38
CA PHE A 172 -14.13 3.73 -0.23
C PHE A 172 -12.84 4.33 0.36
N TYR A 173 -11.78 3.50 0.57
CA TYR A 173 -10.50 3.97 1.11
C TYR A 173 -9.73 4.83 0.09
N PHE A 174 -9.84 4.53 -1.19
CA PHE A 174 -9.31 5.37 -2.25
C PHE A 174 -9.96 6.76 -2.25
N ASP A 175 -11.26 6.82 -2.33
CA ASP A 175 -12.05 8.05 -2.35
C ASP A 175 -11.86 8.86 -1.06
N PHE A 176 -11.95 8.18 0.08
CA PHE A 176 -11.75 8.76 1.40
C PHE A 176 -10.38 9.43 1.52
N MET A 177 -9.31 8.76 1.10
CA MET A 177 -7.96 9.27 1.22
C MET A 177 -7.65 10.39 0.21
N LEU A 178 -8.10 10.26 -1.02
CA LEU A 178 -7.68 11.13 -2.12
C LEU A 178 -8.67 12.26 -2.43
N GLN A 179 -9.97 12.06 -2.26
CA GLN A 179 -11.00 12.99 -2.70
C GLN A 179 -11.81 13.64 -1.57
N SER A 180 -11.61 13.21 -0.32
CA SER A 180 -12.26 13.85 0.83
C SER A 180 -11.88 15.34 0.91
N LYS A 181 -12.82 16.18 1.32
CA LYS A 181 -12.58 17.61 1.58
C LYS A 181 -12.03 17.90 2.97
N CYS A 182 -11.91 16.88 3.82
CA CYS A 182 -11.39 17.05 5.18
C CYS A 182 -9.86 17.22 5.16
N GLU A 183 -9.35 18.16 5.91
CA GLU A 183 -7.90 18.34 6.12
C GLU A 183 -7.31 17.21 6.98
N THR A 184 -8.11 16.68 7.88
CA THR A 184 -7.73 15.61 8.81
C THR A 184 -8.68 14.44 8.65
N LEU A 185 -8.13 13.27 8.32
CA LEU A 185 -8.87 12.04 8.11
C LEU A 185 -8.58 11.05 9.23
N MET A 186 -9.62 10.40 9.76
CA MET A 186 -9.46 9.29 10.68
C MET A 186 -9.78 7.98 9.96
N VAL A 187 -8.76 7.14 9.80
CA VAL A 187 -8.89 5.84 9.12
C VAL A 187 -9.91 4.98 9.87
N GLN A 188 -10.89 4.46 9.15
CA GLN A 188 -11.95 3.63 9.70
C GLN A 188 -11.52 2.16 9.66
N ILE A 189 -11.80 1.42 10.73
CA ILE A 189 -11.64 -0.05 10.74
C ILE A 189 -12.73 -0.64 9.84
N PRO A 190 -12.38 -1.45 8.83
CA PRO A 190 -13.40 -2.18 8.06
C PRO A 190 -14.12 -3.21 8.95
N ASP A 191 -15.41 -3.41 8.73
CA ASP A 191 -16.21 -4.35 9.52
C ASP A 191 -15.79 -5.81 9.25
N VAL A 192 -15.31 -6.08 8.04
CA VAL A 192 -14.94 -7.42 7.57
C VAL A 192 -13.60 -7.38 6.84
N TRP A 193 -12.92 -8.52 6.84
CA TRP A 193 -11.71 -8.74 6.06
C TRP A 193 -11.65 -10.13 5.46
N THR A 194 -10.69 -10.36 4.56
CA THR A 194 -10.39 -11.67 3.98
C THR A 194 -8.97 -11.77 3.47
N ASP A 195 -8.40 -12.94 3.59
CA ASP A 195 -7.20 -13.42 2.90
C ASP A 195 -7.49 -14.68 2.06
N GLU A 196 -8.79 -14.97 1.82
CA GLU A 196 -9.16 -16.15 1.05
C GLU A 196 -8.50 -16.13 -0.32
N TRP A 197 -7.71 -17.16 -0.59
CA TRP A 197 -7.17 -17.35 -1.93
C TRP A 197 -8.25 -17.93 -2.86
N ILE A 198 -8.42 -17.31 -4.01
CA ILE A 198 -9.24 -17.83 -5.11
C ILE A 198 -8.46 -17.74 -6.42
N ASN A 199 -8.68 -18.65 -7.34
CA ASN A 199 -8.08 -18.54 -8.67
C ASN A 199 -8.72 -17.38 -9.44
N TRP A 200 -7.90 -16.39 -9.78
CA TRP A 200 -8.35 -15.11 -10.34
C TRP A 200 -8.93 -15.18 -11.76
N GLU A 201 -8.65 -16.24 -12.49
CA GLU A 201 -9.13 -16.43 -13.86
C GLU A 201 -10.32 -17.39 -13.98
N THR A 202 -10.51 -18.28 -13.00
CA THR A 202 -11.53 -19.33 -13.06
C THR A 202 -12.71 -19.12 -12.12
N TYR A 203 -12.53 -18.41 -11.00
CA TYR A 203 -13.60 -18.12 -10.05
C TYR A 203 -14.27 -16.77 -10.33
N GLU A 204 -15.60 -16.77 -10.34
CA GLU A 204 -16.44 -15.58 -10.55
C GLU A 204 -17.39 -15.40 -9.34
N ARG A 205 -16.81 -15.30 -8.14
CA ARG A 205 -17.54 -15.05 -6.90
C ARG A 205 -16.77 -14.13 -5.96
N THR A 206 -17.48 -13.53 -5.03
CA THR A 206 -16.83 -12.85 -3.91
C THR A 206 -16.11 -13.83 -2.98
N LYS A 207 -15.13 -13.35 -2.27
CA LYS A 207 -14.43 -14.05 -1.20
C LYS A 207 -15.29 -14.13 0.07
N LYS A 208 -15.05 -15.14 0.89
CA LYS A 208 -15.63 -15.24 2.23
C LYS A 208 -15.11 -14.14 3.12
N THR A 209 -15.92 -13.69 4.07
CA THR A 209 -15.56 -12.63 4.99
C THR A 209 -15.32 -13.16 6.38
N ASN A 210 -14.34 -12.57 7.06
CA ASN A 210 -14.09 -12.73 8.49
C ASN A 210 -14.42 -11.42 9.21
N LYS A 211 -14.80 -11.50 10.51
CA LYS A 211 -14.92 -10.31 11.35
C LYS A 211 -13.55 -9.67 11.51
N ASN A 212 -13.50 -8.35 11.42
CA ASN A 212 -12.25 -7.61 11.47
C ASN A 212 -11.93 -7.09 12.87
N GLU A 213 -10.63 -7.04 13.17
CA GLU A 213 -10.10 -6.52 14.42
C GLU A 213 -8.69 -5.99 14.22
N TRP A 214 -8.41 -4.79 14.77
CA TRP A 214 -7.06 -4.28 14.96
C TRP A 214 -6.63 -4.48 16.41
N ILE A 215 -5.38 -4.84 16.64
CA ILE A 215 -4.88 -5.24 17.96
C ILE A 215 -3.86 -4.22 18.46
N ILE A 216 -4.10 -3.67 19.66
CA ILE A 216 -3.11 -2.84 20.36
C ILE A 216 -2.09 -3.78 21.01
N PHE A 217 -0.87 -3.79 20.49
CA PHE A 217 0.24 -4.52 21.10
C PHE A 217 0.88 -3.69 22.22
N ASN A 218 1.24 -2.44 21.92
CA ASN A 218 1.69 -1.46 22.90
C ASN A 218 0.87 -0.17 22.80
N LYS A 219 0.41 0.34 23.94
CA LYS A 219 -0.28 1.62 24.07
C LYS A 219 0.68 2.79 23.88
N GLY A 220 0.14 3.93 23.49
CA GLY A 220 0.87 5.19 23.35
C GLY A 220 0.31 6.06 22.24
N GLU A 221 0.88 7.26 22.13
CA GLU A 221 0.56 8.19 21.06
C GLU A 221 1.83 8.73 20.43
N PHE A 222 1.88 8.77 19.11
CA PHE A 222 2.99 9.33 18.37
C PHE A 222 2.50 10.01 17.08
N ASN A 223 3.05 11.19 16.80
CA ASN A 223 2.83 11.91 15.55
C ASN A 223 4.13 11.87 14.74
N GLY A 224 4.09 11.32 13.55
CA GLY A 224 5.28 11.12 12.73
C GLY A 224 5.01 11.00 11.25
N THR A 225 6.08 10.79 10.51
CA THR A 225 6.04 10.55 9.06
C THR A 225 5.88 9.06 8.80
N LEU A 226 4.86 8.68 8.03
CA LEU A 226 4.63 7.29 7.66
C LEU A 226 5.63 6.86 6.59
N ILE A 227 6.43 5.84 6.89
CA ILE A 227 7.35 5.16 5.94
C ILE A 227 7.10 3.67 6.06
N GLY A 228 7.13 2.96 4.94
CA GLY A 228 6.98 1.51 4.99
C GLY A 228 6.35 0.91 3.75
N GLY A 229 5.79 -0.28 3.91
CA GLY A 229 5.15 -1.10 2.89
C GLY A 229 5.55 -2.56 2.98
N ASN A 230 5.71 -3.23 1.84
CA ASN A 230 6.09 -4.62 1.78
C ASN A 230 7.51 -4.85 2.33
N ILE A 231 7.63 -5.70 3.36
CA ILE A 231 8.90 -5.88 4.09
C ILE A 231 9.97 -6.52 3.21
N ASP A 232 9.61 -7.50 2.38
CA ASP A 232 10.53 -8.18 1.48
C ASP A 232 11.10 -7.20 0.44
N THR A 233 10.25 -6.32 -0.07
CA THR A 233 10.64 -5.25 -1.00
C THR A 233 11.53 -4.20 -0.32
N ILE A 234 11.21 -3.80 0.92
CA ILE A 234 12.05 -2.88 1.72
C ILE A 234 13.45 -3.45 1.88
N VAL A 235 13.57 -4.74 2.24
CA VAL A 235 14.86 -5.44 2.36
C VAL A 235 15.62 -5.42 1.02
N GLY A 236 14.91 -5.49 -0.11
CA GLY A 236 15.49 -5.42 -1.46
C GLY A 236 16.08 -4.05 -1.85
N ILE A 237 15.77 -2.97 -1.14
CA ILE A 237 16.27 -1.61 -1.41
C ILE A 237 16.97 -0.96 -0.21
N ILE A 238 16.98 -1.63 0.95
CA ILE A 238 17.60 -1.10 2.17
C ILE A 238 19.08 -0.82 1.94
N GLY A 239 19.59 0.30 2.46
CA GLY A 239 20.98 0.72 2.25
C GLY A 239 21.25 1.41 0.91
N THR A 240 20.27 1.46 0.00
CA THR A 240 20.42 2.19 -1.27
C THR A 240 20.01 3.67 -1.13
N GLU A 241 20.37 4.47 -2.12
CA GLU A 241 19.96 5.88 -2.19
C GLU A 241 18.45 6.09 -2.43
N TYR A 242 17.70 5.03 -2.72
CA TYR A 242 16.26 5.02 -2.97
C TYR A 242 15.43 4.81 -1.71
N MET A 243 16.03 4.25 -0.66
CA MET A 243 15.34 4.06 0.62
C MET A 243 15.26 5.40 1.39
N PRO A 244 14.07 5.82 1.84
CA PRO A 244 13.95 6.96 2.76
C PRO A 244 14.73 6.72 4.06
N LYS A 245 15.26 7.81 4.63
CA LYS A 245 15.94 7.72 5.91
C LYS A 245 14.92 7.47 7.03
N ILE A 246 15.11 6.40 7.78
CA ILE A 246 14.34 6.12 9.00
C ILE A 246 14.93 6.93 10.15
N THR A 247 14.10 7.66 10.85
CA THR A 247 14.44 8.58 11.94
C THR A 247 13.50 8.40 13.11
N GLU A 248 13.77 9.10 14.22
CA GLU A 248 12.89 9.13 15.38
C GLU A 248 11.49 9.70 15.09
N ASP A 249 11.32 10.46 13.99
CA ASP A 249 10.04 10.96 13.48
C ASP A 249 9.26 9.94 12.63
N THR A 250 9.75 8.71 12.51
CA THR A 250 9.14 7.71 11.63
C THR A 250 8.10 6.85 12.36
N ILE A 251 6.91 6.74 11.77
CA ILE A 251 6.00 5.62 12.02
C ILE A 251 6.24 4.60 10.90
N LEU A 252 6.68 3.41 11.26
CA LEU A 252 6.98 2.34 10.31
C LEU A 252 5.73 1.50 10.05
N LEU A 253 5.38 1.32 8.79
CA LEU A 253 4.32 0.41 8.34
C LEU A 253 4.96 -0.80 7.66
N LEU A 254 4.64 -2.01 8.11
CA LEU A 254 5.13 -3.26 7.50
C LEU A 254 3.97 -4.18 7.15
N GLU A 255 4.03 -4.77 5.97
CA GLU A 255 3.13 -5.80 5.48
C GLU A 255 3.90 -6.83 4.63
N ASP A 256 3.36 -8.03 4.48
CA ASP A 256 3.87 -9.02 3.53
C ASP A 256 2.84 -10.13 3.26
N VAL A 257 3.18 -10.99 2.30
CA VAL A 257 2.58 -12.33 2.17
C VAL A 257 3.44 -13.30 2.96
N TYR A 258 2.83 -14.05 3.90
CA TYR A 258 3.56 -15.04 4.67
C TYR A 258 3.95 -16.23 3.78
N THR A 259 5.22 -16.45 3.62
CA THR A 259 5.74 -17.59 2.86
C THR A 259 6.28 -18.70 3.76
N ASP A 260 7.15 -18.33 4.68
CA ASP A 260 7.70 -19.21 5.72
C ASP A 260 8.32 -18.39 6.85
N LEU A 261 8.46 -19.01 8.02
CA LEU A 261 9.03 -18.40 9.21
C LEU A 261 10.48 -17.94 9.00
N GLY A 262 11.29 -18.74 8.32
CA GLY A 262 12.70 -18.42 8.13
C GLY A 262 12.89 -17.15 7.30
N ARG A 263 12.10 -16.96 6.24
CA ARG A 263 12.12 -15.74 5.42
C ARG A 263 11.64 -14.54 6.22
N LEU A 264 10.50 -14.66 6.91
CA LEU A 264 9.94 -13.60 7.72
C LEU A 264 10.92 -13.15 8.80
N TYR A 265 11.49 -14.09 9.56
CA TYR A 265 12.46 -13.81 10.61
C TYR A 265 13.72 -13.14 10.07
N ARG A 266 14.24 -13.61 8.93
CA ARG A 266 15.39 -13.00 8.26
C ARG A 266 15.11 -11.55 7.85
N ASN A 267 13.92 -11.24 7.34
CA ASN A 267 13.55 -9.90 6.94
C ASN A 267 13.52 -8.97 8.17
N PHE A 268 12.90 -9.38 9.27
CA PHE A 268 12.91 -8.60 10.53
C PHE A 268 14.33 -8.44 11.08
N THR A 269 15.13 -9.50 11.06
CA THR A 269 16.54 -9.44 11.45
C THR A 269 17.32 -8.43 10.61
N THR A 270 17.09 -8.39 9.30
CA THR A 270 17.75 -7.42 8.42
C THR A 270 17.37 -5.98 8.81
N LEU A 271 16.11 -5.70 9.07
CA LEU A 271 15.68 -4.38 9.55
C LEU A 271 16.34 -4.03 10.91
N ALA A 272 16.43 -4.99 11.82
CA ALA A 272 17.10 -4.82 13.11
C ALA A 272 18.58 -4.51 12.97
N LEU A 273 19.31 -5.25 12.12
CA LEU A 273 20.73 -5.00 11.84
C LEU A 273 21.00 -3.61 11.25
N HIS A 274 20.05 -3.04 10.53
CA HIS A 274 20.10 -1.65 10.07
C HIS A 274 19.68 -0.62 11.15
N GLY A 275 19.37 -1.08 12.38
CA GLY A 275 18.97 -0.25 13.51
C GLY A 275 17.65 0.49 13.26
N ILE A 276 16.76 -0.08 12.44
CA ILE A 276 15.48 0.57 12.09
C ILE A 276 14.57 0.60 13.31
N PHE A 277 14.42 -0.53 13.99
CA PHE A 277 13.54 -0.62 15.16
C PHE A 277 14.00 0.23 16.33
N ASP A 278 15.29 0.55 16.43
CA ASP A 278 15.82 1.44 17.47
C ASP A 278 15.50 2.92 17.25
N LYS A 279 15.16 3.30 16.03
CA LYS A 279 14.95 4.70 15.64
C LYS A 279 13.50 5.12 15.55
N ILE A 280 12.59 4.20 15.23
CA ILE A 280 11.18 4.55 14.96
C ILE A 280 10.44 5.04 16.22
N GLY A 281 9.46 5.94 16.04
CA GLY A 281 8.57 6.43 17.09
C GLY A 281 7.23 5.69 17.19
N GLY A 282 6.89 4.87 16.20
CA GLY A 282 5.68 4.02 16.17
C GLY A 282 5.79 2.91 15.15
N LEU A 283 5.02 1.83 15.34
CA LEU A 283 5.01 0.67 14.46
C LEU A 283 3.57 0.24 14.14
N ILE A 284 3.29 0.02 12.86
CA ILE A 284 2.05 -0.56 12.37
C ILE A 284 2.43 -1.82 11.59
N ILE A 285 1.91 -2.97 12.03
CA ILE A 285 2.03 -4.24 11.34
C ILE A 285 0.66 -4.58 10.75
N SER A 286 0.62 -4.72 9.44
CA SER A 286 -0.60 -5.15 8.75
C SER A 286 -0.81 -6.64 8.86
N LYS A 287 -2.00 -7.11 8.48
CA LYS A 287 -2.27 -8.54 8.31
C LYS A 287 -1.35 -9.11 7.24
N PHE A 288 -0.72 -10.22 7.54
CA PHE A 288 0.03 -10.98 6.55
C PHE A 288 -0.91 -11.94 5.83
N GLU A 289 -1.03 -11.82 4.51
CA GLU A 289 -1.80 -12.78 3.72
C GLU A 289 -1.21 -14.18 3.87
N THR A 290 -2.06 -15.21 3.90
CA THR A 290 -1.70 -16.63 4.05
C THR A 290 -1.03 -17.05 5.35
N ILE A 291 -0.99 -16.20 6.38
CA ILE A 291 -0.37 -16.55 7.67
C ILE A 291 -1.15 -17.64 8.43
N GLY A 292 -2.47 -17.66 8.30
CA GLY A 292 -3.35 -18.69 8.87
C GLY A 292 -3.10 -18.93 10.36
N GLU A 293 -2.87 -20.20 10.74
CA GLU A 293 -2.63 -20.62 12.13
C GLU A 293 -1.30 -20.11 12.72
N ASN A 294 -0.40 -19.56 11.88
CA ASN A 294 0.89 -19.02 12.32
C ASN A 294 0.80 -17.55 12.76
N SER A 295 -0.39 -16.99 12.99
CA SER A 295 -0.56 -15.58 13.35
C SER A 295 0.21 -15.16 14.61
N ASP A 296 0.40 -16.06 15.58
CA ASP A 296 1.15 -15.79 16.82
C ASP A 296 2.64 -15.54 16.57
N VAL A 297 3.19 -16.01 15.47
CA VAL A 297 4.59 -15.77 15.07
C VAL A 297 4.91 -14.28 14.98
N ILE A 298 3.96 -13.46 14.54
CA ILE A 298 4.17 -12.01 14.48
C ILE A 298 4.37 -11.43 15.88
N ASN A 299 3.58 -11.88 16.87
CA ASN A 299 3.71 -11.44 18.25
C ASN A 299 5.10 -11.77 18.82
N ASP A 300 5.59 -12.99 18.56
CA ASP A 300 6.90 -13.44 19.03
C ASP A 300 8.03 -12.62 18.40
N ILE A 301 7.99 -12.39 17.09
CA ILE A 301 8.96 -11.58 16.36
C ILE A 301 8.94 -10.12 16.87
N ILE A 302 7.76 -9.52 17.07
CA ILE A 302 7.65 -8.16 17.60
C ILE A 302 8.19 -8.09 19.04
N ASN A 303 7.90 -9.06 19.88
CA ASN A 303 8.47 -9.13 21.23
C ASN A 303 10.00 -9.17 21.20
N GLU A 304 10.59 -9.98 20.33
CA GLU A 304 12.04 -10.15 20.24
C GLU A 304 12.73 -8.87 19.75
N PHE A 305 12.25 -8.27 18.63
CA PHE A 305 12.96 -7.16 18.00
C PHE A 305 12.53 -5.78 18.49
N VAL A 306 11.31 -5.61 19.00
CA VAL A 306 10.71 -4.30 19.31
C VAL A 306 10.09 -4.24 20.70
N GLY A 307 9.81 -5.37 21.36
CA GLY A 307 9.07 -5.43 22.62
C GLY A 307 9.69 -4.64 23.77
N HIS A 308 11.00 -4.40 23.74
CA HIS A 308 11.71 -3.57 24.73
C HIS A 308 11.44 -2.04 24.57
N ARG A 309 10.87 -1.62 23.43
CA ARG A 309 10.59 -0.22 23.11
C ARG A 309 9.24 0.23 23.71
N LYS A 310 9.22 1.45 24.25
CA LYS A 310 7.99 2.08 24.75
C LYS A 310 7.37 3.00 23.69
N ILE A 311 7.04 2.43 22.53
CA ILE A 311 6.40 3.12 21.41
C ILE A 311 5.02 2.51 21.15
N PRO A 312 4.05 3.25 20.57
CA PRO A 312 2.79 2.65 20.15
C PRO A 312 3.01 1.61 19.05
N ILE A 313 2.42 0.42 19.21
CA ILE A 313 2.49 -0.69 18.25
C ILE A 313 1.08 -1.20 17.98
N LEU A 314 0.67 -1.14 16.73
CA LEU A 314 -0.60 -1.64 16.22
C LEU A 314 -0.37 -2.87 15.34
N LEU A 315 -1.15 -3.93 15.56
CA LEU A 315 -1.14 -5.15 14.74
C LEU A 315 -2.47 -5.34 14.01
N ASN A 316 -2.46 -6.21 13.01
CA ASN A 316 -3.61 -6.57 12.19
C ASN A 316 -4.23 -5.39 11.43
N PHE A 317 -3.44 -4.41 11.05
CA PHE A 317 -3.91 -3.29 10.25
C PHE A 317 -4.27 -3.74 8.82
N ASP A 318 -5.27 -3.11 8.20
CA ASP A 318 -5.72 -3.45 6.85
C ASP A 318 -4.99 -2.60 5.81
N CYS A 319 -3.75 -2.97 5.48
CA CYS A 319 -2.95 -2.33 4.45
C CYS A 319 -2.00 -3.38 3.87
N GLY A 320 -2.15 -3.75 2.60
CA GLY A 320 -1.33 -4.80 1.97
C GLY A 320 -2.15 -5.78 1.16
N HIS A 321 -1.90 -7.08 1.32
CA HIS A 321 -2.45 -8.13 0.44
C HIS A 321 -3.83 -8.63 0.84
N THR A 322 -4.28 -8.37 2.06
CA THR A 322 -5.64 -8.72 2.51
C THR A 322 -6.67 -7.69 2.05
N HIS A 323 -7.94 -8.06 2.00
CA HIS A 323 -9.03 -7.17 1.57
C HIS A 323 -10.05 -6.91 2.67
N PRO A 324 -10.63 -5.68 2.74
CA PRO A 324 -10.23 -4.51 1.95
C PRO A 324 -8.89 -3.97 2.40
N SER A 325 -8.29 -3.06 1.60
CA SER A 325 -7.02 -2.46 1.92
C SER A 325 -7.11 -0.94 2.04
N CYS A 326 -6.70 -0.41 3.20
CA CYS A 326 -6.62 1.01 3.47
C CYS A 326 -5.50 1.64 2.65
N LEU A 327 -5.82 2.66 1.87
CA LEU A 327 -4.81 3.44 1.14
C LEU A 327 -4.03 4.32 2.11
N MET A 328 -2.70 4.17 2.20
CA MET A 328 -1.88 4.87 3.19
C MET A 328 -0.82 5.78 2.55
N PRO A 329 -0.64 7.03 3.05
CA PRO A 329 0.25 8.03 2.47
C PRO A 329 1.70 7.85 2.94
N ILE A 330 2.57 7.36 2.09
CA ILE A 330 4.01 7.29 2.36
C ILE A 330 4.64 8.68 2.27
N GLY A 331 5.34 9.08 3.31
CA GLY A 331 5.84 10.44 3.48
C GLY A 331 4.82 11.41 4.09
N GLY A 332 3.58 10.98 4.28
CA GLY A 332 2.55 11.76 4.95
C GLY A 332 2.71 11.79 6.47
N LYS A 333 2.26 12.88 7.10
CA LYS A 333 2.19 12.98 8.56
C LYS A 333 0.93 12.28 9.07
N ILE A 334 1.12 11.38 10.03
CA ILE A 334 0.03 10.69 10.70
C ILE A 334 0.20 10.72 12.22
N THR A 335 -0.91 10.63 12.93
CA THR A 335 -0.92 10.38 14.38
C THR A 335 -1.43 8.96 14.62
N LEU A 336 -0.64 8.16 15.32
CA LEU A 336 -1.01 6.85 15.84
C LEU A 336 -1.30 6.99 17.32
N SER A 337 -2.57 6.84 17.74
CA SER A 337 -2.99 6.96 19.13
C SER A 337 -3.70 5.68 19.56
N LEU A 338 -3.12 4.99 20.53
CA LEU A 338 -3.51 3.67 21.03
C LEU A 338 -3.69 3.72 22.56
N SER A 339 -4.92 3.54 23.05
CA SER A 339 -5.27 3.76 24.48
C SER A 339 -5.90 2.53 25.15
#